data_9e2a2a458848bbfd259698cbc0dff424
#
_entry.id   9e2a2a458848bbfd259698cbc0dff424
#
_cell.length_a   1.000
_cell.length_b   1.000
_cell.length_c   1.000
_cell.angle_alpha   90.00
_cell.angle_beta   90.00
_cell.angle_gamma   90.00
#
_symmetry.space_group_name_H-M   'P 1'
#
loop_
_entity.id
_entity.type
_entity.pdbx_description
1 polymer ?
#
loop_
_entity_poly.entity_id
_entity_poly.type
_entity_poly.pdbx_seq_one_letter_code
_entity_poly.pdbx_strand_id
1 'polypeptide(L)'
;MKKLNNISEIRRFFHRNETPIYFISATNFNLLGISEWCGNFRYINYIDCFDGRHPNVLVPSEQPHREFESIEDINNYLLSHKEVIDYIKGRGGDPKAVFLMFDEKTENIARQTGFEVWFPPAKLRSKVDNKIETVRIGNRAGVPSVPNILSKVESYAHLCEVSKDLGNDLVLQSAFGDSGNTTWFVANQKDYEKYAEEIEAEPEIKIMKRVNVRGSAIEACTTKHGTIVGPLMTELVGFEELTPKKGGWCGNEIFPGSFTQKIRDDARELTFKFGEALREEGYRGYFELDFLIDQDNGELYLGELNPRVTGASSMTNHAAFAHADAPLFLFHLLEFSGVDFDLDVDELNARWADPDNIDSWSQLVIKHTEDTIGLFDAAPESGIWRLNERGGVDYDRFDYHLRAVETEREGFFLRISGPGDYHYHGADLGILITRGRLMTDDFELNDRAHAWIKGLRGLYHATSLDQTQKEEAPLALEAGGFKIL
;
A
#
# COMPACT_ATOMS: atom_id res chain seq x y z
N MET A 1 -29.85 4.59 -17.21
CA MET A 1 -28.73 3.94 -17.94
C MET A 1 -29.03 2.45 -18.07
N LYS A 2 -28.46 1.79 -19.08
CA LYS A 2 -28.59 0.33 -19.22
C LYS A 2 -27.79 -0.35 -18.09
N LYS A 3 -28.36 -1.39 -17.46
CA LYS A 3 -27.66 -2.21 -16.47
C LYS A 3 -26.43 -2.88 -17.10
N LEU A 4 -25.29 -2.87 -16.41
CA LEU A 4 -24.06 -3.52 -16.84
C LEU A 4 -24.09 -4.98 -16.32
N ASN A 5 -23.87 -5.97 -17.19
CA ASN A 5 -24.07 -7.37 -16.82
C ASN A 5 -22.81 -8.24 -16.99
N ASN A 6 -21.70 -7.67 -17.41
CA ASN A 6 -20.44 -8.42 -17.57
C ASN A 6 -19.23 -7.48 -17.61
N ILE A 7 -18.03 -8.05 -17.47
CA ILE A 7 -16.77 -7.32 -17.44
C ILE A 7 -16.56 -6.48 -18.71
N SER A 8 -16.92 -6.98 -19.89
CA SER A 8 -16.73 -6.23 -21.14
C SER A 8 -17.58 -4.97 -21.19
N GLU A 9 -18.81 -4.99 -20.63
CA GLU A 9 -19.67 -3.81 -20.51
C GLU A 9 -19.09 -2.82 -19.48
N ILE A 10 -18.55 -3.31 -18.34
CA ILE A 10 -17.91 -2.50 -17.31
C ILE A 10 -16.66 -1.83 -17.86
N ARG A 11 -15.78 -2.56 -18.54
CA ARG A 11 -14.58 -2.00 -19.20
C ARG A 11 -14.94 -0.92 -20.19
N ARG A 12 -15.96 -1.15 -21.03
CA ARG A 12 -16.42 -0.16 -22.02
C ARG A 12 -17.01 1.07 -21.35
N PHE A 13 -17.73 0.90 -20.24
CA PHE A 13 -18.28 1.98 -19.46
C PHE A 13 -17.15 2.88 -18.92
N PHE A 14 -16.16 2.31 -18.25
CA PHE A 14 -15.04 3.09 -17.72
C PHE A 14 -14.13 3.66 -18.81
N HIS A 15 -13.87 2.92 -19.88
CA HIS A 15 -13.08 3.46 -21.00
C HIS A 15 -13.73 4.73 -21.62
N ARG A 16 -15.06 4.84 -21.56
CA ARG A 16 -15.82 6.00 -22.04
C ARG A 16 -16.27 6.93 -20.92
N ASN A 17 -15.71 6.78 -19.74
CA ASN A 17 -16.08 7.61 -18.61
C ASN A 17 -15.75 9.09 -18.88
N GLU A 18 -16.74 9.96 -18.67
CA GLU A 18 -16.60 11.42 -18.77
C GLU A 18 -16.56 12.09 -17.39
N THR A 19 -16.94 11.38 -16.34
CA THR A 19 -16.88 11.88 -14.96
C THR A 19 -15.44 12.11 -14.54
N PRO A 20 -15.07 13.31 -14.11
CA PRO A 20 -13.72 13.57 -13.65
C PRO A 20 -13.46 12.89 -12.30
N ILE A 21 -12.51 11.96 -12.28
CA ILE A 21 -12.10 11.23 -11.08
C ILE A 21 -10.63 11.56 -10.81
N TYR A 22 -10.32 11.93 -9.58
CA TYR A 22 -8.98 12.33 -9.16
C TYR A 22 -8.49 11.45 -8.02
N PHE A 23 -7.36 10.78 -8.22
CA PHE A 23 -6.61 10.18 -7.12
C PHE A 23 -5.67 11.23 -6.54
N ILE A 24 -5.87 11.58 -5.27
CA ILE A 24 -5.14 12.63 -4.58
C ILE A 24 -4.26 11.98 -3.52
N SER A 25 -2.96 12.12 -3.66
CA SER A 25 -1.96 11.50 -2.76
C SER A 25 -0.59 12.13 -2.96
N ALA A 26 0.40 11.75 -2.14
CA ALA A 26 1.78 12.18 -2.31
C ALA A 26 2.34 11.82 -3.70
N THR A 27 2.03 10.62 -4.20
CA THR A 27 2.40 10.11 -5.52
C THR A 27 1.25 9.35 -6.16
N ASN A 28 1.37 8.98 -7.43
CA ASN A 28 0.38 8.14 -8.12
C ASN A 28 0.64 6.62 -7.97
N PHE A 29 1.65 6.25 -7.20
CA PHE A 29 2.16 4.88 -7.10
C PHE A 29 1.09 3.82 -6.85
N ASN A 30 0.25 3.99 -5.84
CA ASN A 30 -0.72 2.98 -5.38
C ASN A 30 -1.79 2.63 -6.43
N LEU A 31 -2.08 3.56 -7.35
CA LEU A 31 -3.04 3.38 -8.44
C LEU A 31 -2.41 3.61 -9.82
N LEU A 32 -1.12 3.27 -9.97
CA LEU A 32 -0.44 3.29 -11.27
C LEU A 32 -1.26 2.53 -12.32
N GLY A 33 -1.39 3.11 -13.51
CA GLY A 33 -2.04 2.48 -14.65
C GLY A 33 -3.58 2.53 -14.65
N ILE A 34 -4.27 2.94 -13.59
CA ILE A 34 -5.75 3.00 -13.57
C ILE A 34 -6.27 4.01 -14.61
N SER A 35 -5.53 5.07 -14.90
CA SER A 35 -5.89 6.04 -15.95
C SER A 35 -5.92 5.45 -17.36
N GLU A 36 -5.38 4.26 -17.59
CA GLU A 36 -5.46 3.52 -18.85
C GLU A 36 -6.79 2.78 -19.01
N TRP A 37 -7.44 2.47 -17.89
CA TRP A 37 -8.69 1.73 -17.81
C TRP A 37 -9.91 2.62 -17.70
N CYS A 38 -9.75 3.78 -17.07
CA CYS A 38 -10.82 4.71 -16.78
C CYS A 38 -10.55 6.05 -17.46
N GLY A 39 -11.38 6.40 -18.43
CA GLY A 39 -11.36 7.72 -19.07
C GLY A 39 -11.56 8.82 -18.04
N ASN A 40 -10.88 9.94 -18.21
CA ASN A 40 -10.94 11.10 -17.32
C ASN A 40 -10.52 10.81 -15.85
N PHE A 41 -9.80 9.72 -15.62
CA PHE A 41 -9.11 9.45 -14.36
C PHE A 41 -7.76 10.16 -14.35
N ARG A 42 -7.47 10.91 -13.28
CA ARG A 42 -6.27 11.72 -13.15
C ARG A 42 -5.68 11.64 -11.77
N TYR A 43 -4.44 12.09 -11.65
CA TYR A 43 -3.69 12.12 -10.41
C TYR A 43 -3.39 13.55 -10.01
N ILE A 44 -3.56 13.88 -8.76
CA ILE A 44 -3.11 15.14 -8.16
C ILE A 44 -2.09 14.74 -7.10
N ASN A 45 -0.83 15.04 -7.35
CA ASN A 45 0.28 14.58 -6.54
C ASN A 45 1.06 15.75 -5.94
N TYR A 46 1.74 15.48 -4.84
CA TYR A 46 2.68 16.39 -4.22
C TYR A 46 4.08 16.25 -4.84
N ILE A 47 4.50 15.02 -5.16
CA ILE A 47 5.80 14.72 -5.77
C ILE A 47 5.61 14.51 -7.27
N ASP A 48 6.45 15.19 -8.06
CA ASP A 48 6.54 14.96 -9.50
C ASP A 48 7.52 13.83 -9.81
N CYS A 49 7.00 12.62 -9.84
CA CYS A 49 7.79 11.45 -10.18
C CYS A 49 8.19 11.38 -11.65
N PHE A 50 7.68 12.24 -12.54
CA PHE A 50 7.83 12.14 -13.99
C PHE A 50 8.40 13.40 -14.68
N ASP A 51 8.86 14.38 -13.93
CA ASP A 51 9.39 15.65 -14.45
C ASP A 51 8.40 16.35 -15.41
N GLY A 52 7.11 16.41 -15.03
CA GLY A 52 6.05 17.04 -15.82
C GLY A 52 5.61 16.27 -17.08
N ARG A 53 6.19 15.10 -17.35
CA ARG A 53 5.95 14.36 -18.62
C ARG A 53 4.72 13.44 -18.59
N HIS A 54 4.14 13.15 -17.42
CA HIS A 54 2.96 12.29 -17.35
C HIS A 54 1.67 13.07 -17.66
N PRO A 55 0.90 12.69 -18.71
CA PRO A 55 -0.22 13.50 -19.21
C PRO A 55 -1.42 13.57 -18.25
N ASN A 56 -1.52 12.66 -17.30
CA ASN A 56 -2.63 12.56 -16.37
C ASN A 56 -2.26 12.94 -14.92
N VAL A 57 -1.04 13.43 -14.67
CA VAL A 57 -0.57 13.87 -13.35
C VAL A 57 -0.53 15.39 -13.32
N LEU A 58 -1.09 15.97 -12.27
CA LEU A 58 -0.89 17.36 -11.88
C LEU A 58 -0.09 17.40 -10.59
N VAL A 59 0.99 18.19 -10.61
CA VAL A 59 1.74 18.58 -9.41
C VAL A 59 1.72 20.09 -9.34
N PRO A 60 1.32 20.72 -8.21
CA PRO A 60 1.36 22.17 -8.07
C PRO A 60 2.77 22.73 -8.25
N SER A 61 2.90 23.87 -8.95
CA SER A 61 4.19 24.49 -9.23
C SER A 61 4.84 25.11 -7.99
N GLU A 62 4.04 25.55 -7.04
CA GLU A 62 4.51 26.06 -5.75
C GLU A 62 4.40 24.95 -4.71
N GLN A 63 5.55 24.44 -4.28
CA GLN A 63 5.67 23.53 -3.15
C GLN A 63 6.37 24.28 -2.02
N PRO A 64 5.63 24.70 -0.97
CA PRO A 64 6.27 25.27 0.19
C PRO A 64 7.10 24.18 0.86
N HIS A 65 8.28 24.53 1.33
CA HIS A 65 9.06 23.70 2.27
C HIS A 65 8.23 23.59 3.56
N ARG A 66 7.39 22.57 3.61
CA ARG A 66 6.49 22.31 4.72
C ARG A 66 6.71 20.90 5.16
N GLU A 67 6.92 20.74 6.46
CA GLU A 67 6.88 19.42 7.08
C GLU A 67 5.43 18.96 7.15
N PHE A 68 5.17 17.77 6.63
CA PHE A 68 3.90 17.07 6.76
C PHE A 68 4.07 15.96 7.79
N GLU A 69 3.09 15.78 8.62
CA GLU A 69 3.09 14.73 9.64
C GLU A 69 2.41 13.44 9.14
N SER A 70 1.59 13.57 8.09
CA SER A 70 0.82 12.43 7.55
C SER A 70 0.48 12.61 6.06
N ILE A 71 0.05 11.53 5.42
CA ILE A 71 -0.50 11.56 4.05
C ILE A 71 -1.77 12.42 3.99
N GLU A 72 -2.59 12.40 5.04
CA GLU A 72 -3.77 13.24 5.16
C GLU A 72 -3.43 14.73 5.11
N ASP A 73 -2.33 15.15 5.73
CA ASP A 73 -1.87 16.54 5.67
C ASP A 73 -1.45 16.94 4.26
N ILE A 74 -0.79 16.06 3.53
CA ILE A 74 -0.47 16.26 2.11
C ILE A 74 -1.78 16.40 1.29
N ASN A 75 -2.75 15.52 1.51
CA ASN A 75 -4.03 15.57 0.82
C ASN A 75 -4.80 16.85 1.14
N ASN A 76 -4.81 17.29 2.41
CA ASN A 76 -5.43 18.53 2.85
C ASN A 76 -4.76 19.77 2.20
N TYR A 77 -3.44 19.75 2.07
CA TYR A 77 -2.69 20.77 1.37
C TYR A 77 -3.08 20.83 -0.12
N LEU A 78 -3.05 19.68 -0.81
CA LEU A 78 -3.41 19.60 -2.24
C LEU A 78 -4.83 20.05 -2.51
N LEU A 79 -5.81 19.60 -1.71
CA LEU A 79 -7.21 19.99 -1.84
C LEU A 79 -7.45 21.51 -1.63
N SER A 80 -6.59 22.15 -0.84
CA SER A 80 -6.68 23.58 -0.52
C SER A 80 -5.81 24.45 -1.43
N HIS A 81 -4.98 23.85 -2.29
CA HIS A 81 -4.04 24.56 -3.14
C HIS A 81 -4.76 25.26 -4.30
N LYS A 82 -4.49 26.55 -4.49
CA LYS A 82 -5.18 27.37 -5.50
C LYS A 82 -5.07 26.80 -6.91
N GLU A 83 -3.88 26.37 -7.33
CA GLU A 83 -3.62 25.81 -8.66
C GLU A 83 -4.42 24.52 -8.88
N VAL A 84 -4.52 23.65 -7.86
CA VAL A 84 -5.33 22.43 -7.92
C VAL A 84 -6.82 22.78 -8.08
N ILE A 85 -7.32 23.72 -7.27
CA ILE A 85 -8.72 24.17 -7.34
C ILE A 85 -9.03 24.78 -8.71
N ASP A 86 -8.15 25.63 -9.23
CA ASP A 86 -8.32 26.26 -10.54
C ASP A 86 -8.27 25.22 -11.68
N TYR A 87 -7.38 24.24 -11.60
CA TYR A 87 -7.30 23.13 -12.55
C TYR A 87 -8.59 22.33 -12.60
N ILE A 88 -9.13 21.95 -11.46
CA ILE A 88 -10.37 21.16 -11.37
C ILE A 88 -11.55 21.96 -11.91
N LYS A 89 -11.68 23.23 -11.50
CA LYS A 89 -12.74 24.13 -12.02
C LYS A 89 -12.65 24.32 -13.52
N GLY A 90 -11.44 24.48 -14.05
CA GLY A 90 -11.18 24.62 -15.47
C GLY A 90 -11.58 23.40 -16.31
N ARG A 91 -11.59 22.22 -15.72
CA ARG A 91 -12.02 20.98 -16.37
C ARG A 91 -13.54 20.78 -16.32
N GLY A 92 -14.20 21.41 -15.36
CA GLY A 92 -15.65 21.29 -15.17
C GLY A 92 -16.12 19.91 -14.74
N GLY A 93 -17.42 19.68 -14.83
CA GLY A 93 -18.04 18.43 -14.40
C GLY A 93 -18.26 18.37 -12.88
N ASP A 94 -18.59 17.19 -12.41
CA ASP A 94 -18.85 16.87 -11.00
C ASP A 94 -17.69 16.01 -10.46
N PRO A 95 -16.66 16.62 -9.84
CA PRO A 95 -15.40 15.95 -9.55
C PRO A 95 -15.54 14.93 -8.42
N LYS A 96 -14.94 13.76 -8.62
CA LYS A 96 -14.85 12.67 -7.63
C LYS A 96 -13.44 12.56 -7.12
N ALA A 97 -13.29 12.37 -5.81
CA ALA A 97 -11.99 12.18 -5.16
C ALA A 97 -11.83 10.75 -4.64
N VAL A 98 -10.67 10.19 -4.90
CA VAL A 98 -10.18 8.95 -4.33
C VAL A 98 -8.88 9.26 -3.59
N PHE A 99 -8.68 8.67 -2.42
CA PHE A 99 -7.51 8.90 -1.59
C PHE A 99 -6.80 7.59 -1.25
N LEU A 100 -5.51 7.67 -0.98
CA LEU A 100 -4.77 6.61 -0.30
C LEU A 100 -5.19 6.54 1.17
N MET A 101 -5.03 7.67 1.86
CA MET A 101 -5.44 7.85 3.25
C MET A 101 -6.20 9.17 3.39
N PHE A 102 -7.22 9.19 4.24
CA PHE A 102 -7.98 10.39 4.52
C PHE A 102 -8.73 10.26 5.84
N ASP A 103 -8.95 11.37 6.47
CA ASP A 103 -9.69 11.53 7.72
C ASP A 103 -10.97 12.37 7.55
N GLU A 104 -11.68 12.63 8.63
CA GLU A 104 -12.89 13.49 8.61
C GLU A 104 -12.56 14.92 8.18
N LYS A 105 -11.35 15.42 8.44
CA LYS A 105 -10.91 16.76 8.01
C LYS A 105 -10.73 16.80 6.51
N THR A 106 -10.05 15.79 5.94
CA THR A 106 -9.88 15.64 4.48
C THR A 106 -11.24 15.54 3.79
N GLU A 107 -12.15 14.72 4.31
CA GLU A 107 -13.50 14.56 3.79
C GLU A 107 -14.29 15.87 3.79
N ASN A 108 -14.17 16.67 4.86
CA ASN A 108 -14.81 17.97 4.97
C ASN A 108 -14.22 18.98 3.98
N ILE A 109 -12.90 19.05 3.80
CA ILE A 109 -12.25 19.92 2.83
C ILE A 109 -12.66 19.52 1.41
N ALA A 110 -12.65 18.24 1.08
CA ALA A 110 -13.09 17.74 -0.22
C ALA A 110 -14.53 18.19 -0.53
N ARG A 111 -15.45 18.04 0.41
CA ARG A 111 -16.83 18.49 0.28
C ARG A 111 -16.96 20.02 0.07
N GLN A 112 -16.19 20.81 0.83
CA GLN A 112 -16.18 22.27 0.69
C GLN A 112 -15.63 22.76 -0.65
N THR A 113 -14.70 22.00 -1.23
CA THR A 113 -14.10 22.29 -2.56
C THR A 113 -14.90 21.67 -3.71
N GLY A 114 -16.04 21.02 -3.41
CA GLY A 114 -16.98 20.52 -4.41
C GLY A 114 -16.72 19.09 -4.88
N PHE A 115 -15.85 18.34 -4.19
CA PHE A 115 -15.66 16.92 -4.48
C PHE A 115 -16.69 16.03 -3.79
N GLU A 116 -17.08 14.96 -4.47
CA GLU A 116 -17.66 13.78 -3.84
C GLU A 116 -16.54 12.76 -3.60
N VAL A 117 -16.42 12.30 -2.36
CA VAL A 117 -15.44 11.27 -2.00
C VAL A 117 -16.00 9.91 -2.39
N TRP A 118 -15.29 9.19 -3.24
CA TRP A 118 -15.62 7.84 -3.68
C TRP A 118 -14.87 6.82 -2.83
N PHE A 119 -15.21 6.79 -1.58
CA PHE A 119 -14.81 5.82 -0.57
C PHE A 119 -15.86 5.76 0.55
N PRO A 120 -15.88 4.70 1.39
CA PRO A 120 -16.70 4.72 2.60
C PRO A 120 -16.37 5.93 3.46
N PRO A 121 -17.35 6.47 4.24
CA PRO A 121 -17.09 7.63 5.09
C PRO A 121 -15.88 7.44 6.00
N ALA A 122 -15.10 8.48 6.21
CA ALA A 122 -13.87 8.46 7.03
C ALA A 122 -14.10 7.82 8.41
N LYS A 123 -15.22 8.12 9.05
CA LYS A 123 -15.60 7.54 10.35
C LYS A 123 -15.77 6.01 10.30
N LEU A 124 -16.38 5.47 9.22
CA LEU A 124 -16.52 4.02 9.07
C LEU A 124 -15.18 3.37 8.78
N ARG A 125 -14.38 3.99 7.90
CA ARG A 125 -13.03 3.54 7.60
C ARG A 125 -12.17 3.47 8.86
N SER A 126 -12.12 4.54 9.65
CA SER A 126 -11.37 4.58 10.91
C SER A 126 -11.86 3.54 11.93
N LYS A 127 -13.18 3.29 11.99
CA LYS A 127 -13.72 2.23 12.86
C LYS A 127 -13.16 0.86 12.49
N VAL A 128 -13.20 0.50 11.22
CA VAL A 128 -12.77 -0.84 10.78
C VAL A 128 -11.26 -0.98 10.66
N ASP A 129 -10.51 0.12 10.53
CA ASP A 129 -9.03 0.19 10.52
C ASP A 129 -8.42 -0.09 11.92
N ASN A 130 -9.25 -0.04 12.95
CA ASN A 130 -8.85 -0.33 14.31
C ASN A 130 -8.50 -1.82 14.47
N LYS A 131 -7.25 -2.14 14.89
CA LYS A 131 -6.74 -3.52 15.03
C LYS A 131 -7.53 -4.36 16.03
N ILE A 132 -8.14 -3.73 17.02
CA ILE A 132 -9.03 -4.39 18.00
C ILE A 132 -10.36 -4.77 17.32
N GLU A 133 -10.95 -3.84 16.57
CA GLU A 133 -12.18 -4.10 15.80
C GLU A 133 -11.95 -5.14 14.69
N THR A 134 -10.78 -5.13 14.04
CA THR A 134 -10.38 -6.16 13.05
C THR A 134 -10.46 -7.56 13.67
N VAL A 135 -9.94 -7.75 14.90
CA VAL A 135 -10.05 -9.04 15.61
C VAL A 135 -11.52 -9.38 15.90
N ARG A 136 -12.32 -8.40 16.34
CA ARG A 136 -13.73 -8.63 16.64
C ARG A 136 -14.54 -9.00 15.39
N ILE A 137 -14.30 -8.34 14.28
CA ILE A 137 -14.92 -8.64 12.98
C ILE A 137 -14.48 -10.03 12.53
N GLY A 138 -13.18 -10.33 12.56
CA GLY A 138 -12.62 -11.63 12.20
C GLY A 138 -13.23 -12.78 13.01
N ASN A 139 -13.33 -12.63 14.33
CA ASN A 139 -13.95 -13.64 15.19
C ASN A 139 -15.41 -13.90 14.84
N ARG A 140 -16.21 -12.87 14.53
CA ARG A 140 -17.59 -13.02 14.07
C ARG A 140 -17.70 -13.71 12.72
N ALA A 141 -16.76 -13.42 11.83
CA ALA A 141 -16.68 -13.99 10.49
C ALA A 141 -16.09 -15.41 10.44
N GLY A 142 -15.55 -15.92 11.55
CA GLY A 142 -14.81 -17.18 11.58
C GLY A 142 -13.43 -17.07 10.88
N VAL A 143 -12.83 -15.89 10.87
CA VAL A 143 -11.49 -15.61 10.35
C VAL A 143 -10.53 -15.49 11.54
N PRO A 144 -9.68 -16.49 11.78
CA PRO A 144 -8.86 -16.54 12.99
C PRO A 144 -7.70 -15.55 12.92
N SER A 145 -7.49 -14.81 14.01
CA SER A 145 -6.22 -14.12 14.27
C SER A 145 -5.26 -15.02 15.04
N VAL A 146 -3.98 -14.66 15.08
CA VAL A 146 -3.02 -15.30 16.02
C VAL A 146 -3.67 -15.40 17.39
N PRO A 147 -3.53 -16.52 18.13
CA PRO A 147 -4.09 -16.67 19.47
C PRO A 147 -3.84 -15.42 20.31
N ASN A 148 -4.91 -14.77 20.76
CA ASN A 148 -4.84 -13.45 21.37
C ASN A 148 -5.90 -13.23 22.45
N ILE A 149 -5.66 -12.19 23.23
CA ILE A 149 -6.60 -11.64 24.22
C ILE A 149 -6.65 -10.13 24.01
N LEU A 150 -7.86 -9.57 24.07
CA LEU A 150 -8.09 -8.14 24.07
C LEU A 150 -8.31 -7.67 25.50
N SER A 151 -7.42 -6.84 26.03
CA SER A 151 -7.48 -6.39 27.43
C SER A 151 -6.78 -5.04 27.60
N LYS A 152 -7.20 -4.27 28.58
CA LYS A 152 -6.37 -3.23 29.16
C LYS A 152 -5.22 -3.89 29.93
N VAL A 153 -4.04 -3.28 29.92
CA VAL A 153 -2.88 -3.71 30.69
C VAL A 153 -2.52 -2.60 31.68
N GLU A 154 -2.48 -2.92 32.95
CA GLU A 154 -2.24 -1.96 34.04
C GLU A 154 -0.87 -2.13 34.71
N SER A 155 -0.21 -3.28 34.46
CA SER A 155 1.13 -3.61 34.97
C SER A 155 1.65 -4.88 34.32
N TYR A 156 2.93 -5.17 34.48
CA TYR A 156 3.53 -6.45 34.02
C TYR A 156 2.87 -7.66 34.71
N ALA A 157 2.54 -7.58 36.02
CA ALA A 157 1.85 -8.66 36.71
C ALA A 157 0.45 -8.90 36.13
N HIS A 158 -0.30 -7.84 35.79
CA HIS A 158 -1.59 -7.94 35.14
C HIS A 158 -1.45 -8.53 33.73
N LEU A 159 -0.44 -8.12 32.95
CA LEU A 159 -0.16 -8.72 31.64
C LEU A 159 0.04 -10.23 31.75
N CYS A 160 0.89 -10.70 32.71
CA CYS A 160 1.13 -12.12 32.94
C CYS A 160 -0.15 -12.89 33.34
N GLU A 161 -1.02 -12.26 34.13
CA GLU A 161 -2.27 -12.87 34.55
C GLU A 161 -3.23 -13.07 33.37
N VAL A 162 -3.46 -12.03 32.56
CA VAL A 162 -4.41 -12.10 31.45
C VAL A 162 -3.89 -12.97 30.30
N SER A 163 -2.58 -13.02 30.08
CA SER A 163 -1.95 -13.77 28.98
C SER A 163 -1.46 -15.16 29.35
N LYS A 164 -1.78 -15.69 30.53
CA LYS A 164 -1.25 -16.98 31.04
C LYS A 164 -1.37 -18.15 30.07
N ASP A 165 -2.42 -18.18 29.25
CA ASP A 165 -2.68 -19.24 28.27
C ASP A 165 -1.95 -19.01 26.92
N LEU A 166 -1.31 -17.85 26.71
CA LEU A 166 -0.56 -17.51 25.50
C LEU A 166 0.95 -17.79 25.61
N GLY A 167 1.44 -18.05 26.84
CA GLY A 167 2.85 -18.22 27.13
C GLY A 167 3.55 -16.91 27.51
N ASN A 168 4.89 -16.94 27.55
CA ASN A 168 5.68 -15.80 28.05
C ASN A 168 6.26 -14.91 26.95
N ASP A 169 6.29 -15.37 25.70
CA ASP A 169 6.79 -14.59 24.56
C ASP A 169 5.60 -13.99 23.81
N LEU A 170 5.39 -12.71 24.01
CA LEU A 170 4.18 -12.02 23.61
C LEU A 170 4.47 -10.91 22.57
N VAL A 171 3.47 -10.64 21.75
CA VAL A 171 3.42 -9.46 20.88
C VAL A 171 2.18 -8.65 21.27
N LEU A 172 2.39 -7.39 21.62
CA LEU A 172 1.33 -6.46 21.98
C LEU A 172 1.15 -5.45 20.86
N GLN A 173 -0.11 -5.12 20.53
CA GLN A 173 -0.42 -4.08 19.54
C GLN A 173 -1.51 -3.15 20.06
N SER A 174 -1.32 -1.83 19.87
CA SER A 174 -2.37 -0.85 20.12
C SER A 174 -3.46 -0.90 19.05
N ALA A 175 -4.54 -0.16 19.29
CA ALA A 175 -5.67 -0.08 18.36
C ALA A 175 -5.30 0.51 17.00
N PHE A 176 -4.41 1.48 16.96
CA PHE A 176 -3.95 2.18 15.77
C PHE A 176 -2.41 2.22 15.73
N GLY A 177 -1.87 2.36 14.53
CA GLY A 177 -0.44 2.50 14.27
C GLY A 177 -0.03 1.78 12.99
N ASP A 178 0.96 2.32 12.33
CA ASP A 178 1.50 1.86 11.06
C ASP A 178 2.97 1.41 11.19
N SER A 179 3.44 0.71 10.20
CA SER A 179 4.87 0.33 10.06
C SER A 179 5.49 -0.26 11.32
N GLY A 180 4.69 -0.94 12.18
CA GLY A 180 5.14 -1.57 13.42
C GLY A 180 5.46 -0.60 14.58
N ASN A 181 5.16 0.70 14.45
CA ASN A 181 5.49 1.70 15.46
C ASN A 181 4.77 1.48 16.81
N THR A 182 3.64 0.79 16.81
CA THR A 182 2.83 0.46 18.01
C THR A 182 2.73 -1.05 18.23
N THR A 183 3.79 -1.75 17.92
CA THR A 183 3.93 -3.20 18.14
C THR A 183 5.10 -3.44 19.08
N TRP A 184 4.84 -4.03 20.24
CA TRP A 184 5.82 -4.27 21.28
C TRP A 184 6.04 -5.77 21.46
N PHE A 185 7.30 -6.18 21.53
CA PHE A 185 7.71 -7.55 21.78
C PHE A 185 8.11 -7.69 23.25
N VAL A 186 7.41 -8.53 24.02
CA VAL A 186 7.56 -8.66 25.46
C VAL A 186 7.76 -10.14 25.82
N ALA A 187 9.00 -10.52 26.09
CA ALA A 187 9.35 -11.85 26.56
C ALA A 187 9.57 -11.90 28.09
N ASN A 188 9.77 -10.75 28.75
CA ASN A 188 10.06 -10.64 30.16
C ASN A 188 9.76 -9.21 30.68
N GLN A 189 9.85 -9.04 32.00
CA GLN A 189 9.59 -7.75 32.66
C GLN A 189 10.46 -6.60 32.14
N LYS A 190 11.74 -6.86 31.81
CA LYS A 190 12.63 -5.83 31.29
C LYS A 190 12.19 -5.31 29.91
N ASP A 191 11.63 -6.19 29.08
CA ASP A 191 11.09 -5.79 27.78
C ASP A 191 9.82 -4.95 27.96
N TYR A 192 8.95 -5.31 28.90
CA TYR A 192 7.76 -4.55 29.24
C TYR A 192 8.10 -3.15 29.76
N GLU A 193 9.07 -3.03 30.68
CA GLU A 193 9.47 -1.76 31.28
C GLU A 193 9.96 -0.72 30.28
N LYS A 194 10.41 -1.14 29.09
CA LYS A 194 10.81 -0.22 28.01
C LYS A 194 9.62 0.57 27.43
N TYR A 195 8.42 0.00 27.50
CA TYR A 195 7.21 0.50 26.84
C TYR A 195 6.04 0.61 27.79
N ALA A 196 6.29 0.54 29.11
CA ALA A 196 5.23 0.46 30.12
C ALA A 196 4.27 1.65 30.06
N GLU A 197 4.80 2.88 29.93
CA GLU A 197 3.97 4.08 29.82
C GLU A 197 3.05 4.05 28.60
N GLU A 198 3.54 3.61 27.45
CA GLU A 198 2.77 3.51 26.21
C GLU A 198 1.70 2.42 26.33
N ILE A 199 2.10 1.22 26.84
CA ILE A 199 1.21 0.08 27.00
C ILE A 199 0.09 0.38 27.99
N GLU A 200 0.42 0.97 29.16
CA GLU A 200 -0.55 1.27 30.23
C GLU A 200 -1.48 2.44 29.87
N ALA A 201 -1.06 3.33 28.96
CA ALA A 201 -1.89 4.43 28.46
C ALA A 201 -3.01 3.96 27.52
N GLU A 202 -2.85 2.80 26.86
CA GLU A 202 -3.84 2.29 25.93
C GLU A 202 -5.11 1.81 26.66
N PRO A 203 -6.31 2.15 26.17
CA PRO A 203 -7.57 1.69 26.78
C PRO A 203 -7.79 0.19 26.61
N GLU A 204 -7.29 -0.38 25.53
CA GLU A 204 -7.36 -1.80 25.20
C GLU A 204 -6.23 -2.15 24.23
N ILE A 205 -5.59 -3.31 24.43
CA ILE A 205 -4.48 -3.81 23.64
C ILE A 205 -4.80 -5.23 23.13
N LYS A 206 -4.35 -5.52 21.93
CA LYS A 206 -4.29 -6.88 21.38
C LYS A 206 -3.01 -7.55 21.89
N ILE A 207 -3.14 -8.52 22.77
CA ILE A 207 -2.05 -9.32 23.34
C ILE A 207 -2.03 -10.66 22.61
N MET A 208 -0.96 -10.96 21.90
CA MET A 208 -0.82 -12.17 21.08
C MET A 208 0.32 -13.05 21.56
N LYS A 209 0.16 -14.36 21.37
CA LYS A 209 1.29 -15.28 21.36
C LYS A 209 2.26 -14.89 20.22
N ARG A 210 3.55 -14.90 20.49
CA ARG A 210 4.54 -14.76 19.43
C ARG A 210 4.61 -16.04 18.62
N VAL A 211 4.49 -15.93 17.31
CA VAL A 211 4.60 -17.02 16.34
C VAL A 211 5.67 -16.69 15.30
N ASN A 212 6.29 -17.72 14.74
CA ASN A 212 7.25 -17.57 13.66
C ASN A 212 6.48 -17.44 12.35
N VAL A 213 6.28 -16.20 11.89
CA VAL A 213 5.38 -15.94 10.77
C VAL A 213 6.09 -15.44 9.53
N ARG A 214 5.46 -15.70 8.38
CA ARG A 214 5.69 -15.02 7.13
C ARG A 214 4.49 -14.17 6.77
N GLY A 215 4.74 -12.91 6.42
CA GLY A 215 3.71 -11.99 5.94
C GLY A 215 3.27 -12.31 4.51
N SER A 216 2.00 -12.05 4.25
CA SER A 216 1.41 -12.09 2.93
C SER A 216 0.25 -11.11 2.87
N ALA A 217 -0.02 -10.59 1.68
CA ALA A 217 -1.09 -9.63 1.44
C ALA A 217 -2.09 -10.17 0.43
N ILE A 218 -3.37 -9.85 0.61
CA ILE A 218 -4.43 -10.15 -0.34
C ILE A 218 -5.40 -8.98 -0.40
N GLU A 219 -5.62 -8.45 -1.57
CA GLU A 219 -6.54 -7.35 -1.76
C GLU A 219 -7.89 -7.82 -2.28
N ALA A 220 -8.94 -7.12 -1.89
CA ALA A 220 -10.30 -7.44 -2.26
C ALA A 220 -11.15 -6.18 -2.43
N CYS A 221 -12.32 -6.35 -3.01
CA CYS A 221 -13.30 -5.27 -3.15
C CYS A 221 -14.70 -5.77 -2.79
N THR A 222 -15.31 -5.16 -1.79
CA THR A 222 -16.72 -5.43 -1.47
C THR A 222 -17.63 -4.60 -2.35
N THR A 223 -18.59 -5.26 -2.97
CA THR A 223 -19.64 -4.63 -3.79
C THR A 223 -21.02 -4.94 -3.22
N LYS A 224 -22.06 -4.33 -3.78
CA LYS A 224 -23.45 -4.68 -3.44
C LYS A 224 -23.79 -6.16 -3.73
N HIS A 225 -23.04 -6.83 -4.61
CA HIS A 225 -23.29 -8.23 -5.01
C HIS A 225 -22.45 -9.25 -4.24
N GLY A 226 -21.38 -8.83 -3.58
CA GLY A 226 -20.45 -9.71 -2.84
C GLY A 226 -19.02 -9.19 -2.90
N THR A 227 -18.12 -9.95 -2.30
CA THR A 227 -16.69 -9.62 -2.22
C THR A 227 -15.92 -10.30 -3.33
N ILE A 228 -15.23 -9.49 -4.13
CA ILE A 228 -14.29 -9.95 -5.17
C ILE A 228 -12.91 -10.00 -4.54
N VAL A 229 -12.24 -11.15 -4.62
CA VAL A 229 -10.97 -11.42 -3.96
C VAL A 229 -9.86 -11.55 -5.01
N GLY A 230 -8.81 -10.76 -4.86
CA GLY A 230 -7.61 -10.80 -5.68
C GLY A 230 -6.70 -12.00 -5.38
N PRO A 231 -5.52 -12.07 -5.99
CA PRO A 231 -4.54 -13.12 -5.71
C PRO A 231 -3.78 -12.86 -4.42
N LEU A 232 -3.33 -13.94 -3.75
CA LEU A 232 -2.42 -13.85 -2.61
C LEU A 232 -1.02 -13.47 -3.08
N MET A 233 -0.41 -12.49 -2.43
CA MET A 233 0.94 -12.01 -2.69
C MET A 233 1.86 -12.35 -1.51
N THR A 234 3.13 -12.56 -1.81
CA THR A 234 4.18 -12.57 -0.80
C THR A 234 4.60 -11.13 -0.48
N GLU A 235 5.00 -10.89 0.74
CA GLU A 235 5.59 -9.62 1.16
C GLU A 235 7.11 -9.71 1.25
N LEU A 236 7.78 -8.64 0.86
CA LEU A 236 9.18 -8.41 1.15
C LEU A 236 9.26 -7.49 2.38
N VAL A 237 9.83 -8.00 3.47
CA VAL A 237 9.89 -7.29 4.75
C VAL A 237 11.29 -7.40 5.34
N GLY A 238 11.85 -6.27 5.73
CA GLY A 238 13.07 -6.21 6.55
C GLY A 238 14.37 -6.56 5.83
N PHE A 239 14.40 -6.55 4.50
CA PHE A 239 15.65 -6.70 3.76
C PHE A 239 16.55 -5.49 3.94
N GLU A 240 17.74 -5.68 4.52
CA GLU A 240 18.69 -4.59 4.84
C GLU A 240 19.15 -3.81 3.60
N GLU A 241 19.10 -4.45 2.42
CA GLU A 241 19.38 -3.81 1.13
C GLU A 241 18.27 -2.87 0.67
N LEU A 242 17.08 -2.95 1.22
CA LEU A 242 15.92 -2.17 0.78
C LEU A 242 15.42 -1.20 1.85
N THR A 243 15.56 -1.56 3.12
CA THR A 243 15.03 -0.78 4.23
C THR A 243 15.92 -0.89 5.47
N PRO A 244 16.14 0.20 6.22
CA PRO A 244 16.89 0.14 7.47
C PRO A 244 16.09 -0.45 8.65
N LYS A 245 14.77 -0.65 8.48
CA LYS A 245 13.88 -1.18 9.52
C LYS A 245 13.70 -2.69 9.37
N LYS A 246 14.00 -3.47 10.42
CA LYS A 246 13.85 -4.94 10.44
C LYS A 246 12.44 -5.44 10.11
N GLY A 247 11.40 -4.70 10.43
CA GLY A 247 10.00 -5.01 10.10
C GLY A 247 9.44 -4.11 8.99
N GLY A 248 10.30 -3.36 8.28
CA GLY A 248 9.86 -2.44 7.24
C GLY A 248 9.41 -3.19 5.98
N TRP A 249 8.20 -2.90 5.53
CA TRP A 249 7.74 -3.35 4.23
C TRP A 249 8.60 -2.73 3.12
N CYS A 250 8.98 -3.53 2.15
CA CYS A 250 9.83 -3.09 1.03
C CYS A 250 9.45 -3.72 -0.32
N GLY A 251 8.23 -4.21 -0.46
CA GLY A 251 7.68 -4.68 -1.71
C GLY A 251 6.82 -5.93 -1.62
N ASN A 252 6.38 -6.41 -2.78
CA ASN A 252 5.56 -7.61 -2.92
C ASN A 252 5.98 -8.41 -4.14
N GLU A 253 5.73 -9.72 -4.11
CA GLU A 253 5.72 -10.58 -5.30
C GLU A 253 4.35 -11.21 -5.50
N ILE A 254 3.95 -11.29 -6.76
CA ILE A 254 2.79 -12.05 -7.21
C ILE A 254 3.24 -13.08 -8.23
N PHE A 255 2.88 -14.35 -8.03
CA PHE A 255 3.19 -15.43 -8.98
C PHE A 255 2.27 -16.64 -8.72
N PRO A 256 2.02 -17.51 -9.73
CA PRO A 256 1.05 -18.60 -9.63
C PRO A 256 1.32 -19.58 -8.50
N GLY A 257 2.58 -19.80 -8.17
CA GLY A 257 3.04 -20.77 -7.17
C GLY A 257 3.33 -20.20 -5.78
N SER A 258 2.89 -18.96 -5.47
CA SER A 258 3.08 -18.39 -4.14
C SER A 258 2.41 -19.26 -3.08
N PHE A 259 3.21 -19.74 -2.12
CA PHE A 259 2.75 -20.65 -1.06
C PHE A 259 2.14 -21.97 -1.58
N THR A 260 1.62 -22.81 -0.69
CA THR A 260 0.91 -24.03 -1.06
C THR A 260 -0.50 -23.72 -1.59
N GLN A 261 -1.08 -24.63 -2.38
CA GLN A 261 -2.46 -24.47 -2.85
C GLN A 261 -3.43 -24.28 -1.69
N LYS A 262 -3.26 -25.07 -0.62
CA LYS A 262 -4.08 -24.97 0.59
C LYS A 262 -4.04 -23.55 1.19
N ILE A 263 -2.86 -22.95 1.33
CA ILE A 263 -2.71 -21.59 1.87
C ILE A 263 -3.40 -20.57 0.97
N ARG A 264 -3.28 -20.70 -0.35
CA ARG A 264 -3.95 -19.79 -1.30
C ARG A 264 -5.48 -19.91 -1.21
N ASP A 265 -6.01 -21.13 -1.12
CA ASP A 265 -7.45 -21.38 -1.03
C ASP A 265 -7.99 -20.88 0.32
N ASP A 266 -7.31 -21.19 1.43
CA ASP A 266 -7.67 -20.71 2.76
C ASP A 266 -7.67 -19.17 2.82
N ALA A 267 -6.61 -18.51 2.33
CA ALA A 267 -6.52 -17.05 2.31
C ALA A 267 -7.69 -16.42 1.55
N ARG A 268 -8.06 -16.98 0.40
CA ARG A 268 -9.18 -16.48 -0.41
C ARG A 268 -10.52 -16.67 0.30
N GLU A 269 -10.74 -17.87 0.88
CA GLU A 269 -11.96 -18.16 1.63
C GLU A 269 -12.10 -17.24 2.84
N LEU A 270 -11.03 -17.06 3.63
CA LEU A 270 -11.03 -16.18 4.78
C LEU A 270 -11.22 -14.71 4.39
N THR A 271 -10.60 -14.26 3.29
CA THR A 271 -10.79 -12.90 2.75
C THR A 271 -12.23 -12.68 2.31
N PHE A 272 -12.83 -13.64 1.62
CA PHE A 272 -14.23 -13.56 1.23
C PHE A 272 -15.14 -13.44 2.47
N LYS A 273 -14.98 -14.31 3.47
CA LYS A 273 -15.73 -14.27 4.73
C LYS A 273 -15.58 -12.93 5.45
N PHE A 274 -14.37 -12.41 5.52
CA PHE A 274 -14.10 -11.13 6.15
C PHE A 274 -14.75 -9.97 5.38
N GLY A 275 -14.67 -9.99 4.05
CA GLY A 275 -15.31 -9.00 3.19
C GLY A 275 -16.82 -8.98 3.33
N GLU A 276 -17.46 -10.16 3.45
CA GLU A 276 -18.90 -10.24 3.72
C GLU A 276 -19.26 -9.64 5.09
N ALA A 277 -18.43 -9.89 6.12
CA ALA A 277 -18.62 -9.25 7.42
C ALA A 277 -18.41 -7.72 7.36
N LEU A 278 -17.47 -7.23 6.58
CA LEU A 278 -17.34 -5.78 6.31
C LEU A 278 -18.60 -5.21 5.63
N ARG A 279 -19.22 -5.97 4.73
CA ARG A 279 -20.48 -5.54 4.08
C ARG A 279 -21.60 -5.38 5.11
N GLU A 280 -21.67 -6.26 6.12
CA GLU A 280 -22.62 -6.14 7.22
C GLU A 280 -22.38 -4.90 8.09
N GLU A 281 -21.11 -4.51 8.27
CA GLU A 281 -20.73 -3.23 8.92
C GLU A 281 -21.07 -1.99 8.04
N GLY A 282 -21.52 -2.19 6.80
CA GLY A 282 -21.84 -1.13 5.85
C GLY A 282 -20.66 -0.69 4.96
N TYR A 283 -19.50 -1.34 5.06
CA TYR A 283 -18.35 -1.06 4.22
C TYR A 283 -18.60 -1.53 2.78
N ARG A 284 -18.19 -0.69 1.81
CA ARG A 284 -18.17 -1.01 0.38
C ARG A 284 -16.88 -0.47 -0.22
N GLY A 285 -16.29 -1.22 -1.13
CA GLY A 285 -15.10 -0.78 -1.85
C GLY A 285 -13.87 -1.62 -1.54
N TYR A 286 -12.72 -1.04 -1.89
CA TYR A 286 -11.40 -1.68 -1.87
C TYR A 286 -10.85 -1.82 -0.45
N PHE A 287 -10.18 -2.95 -0.17
CA PHE A 287 -9.45 -3.19 1.07
C PHE A 287 -8.37 -4.25 0.86
N GLU A 288 -7.44 -4.34 1.79
CA GLU A 288 -6.41 -5.36 1.88
C GLU A 288 -6.47 -6.05 3.23
N LEU A 289 -6.18 -7.35 3.24
CA LEU A 289 -5.89 -8.12 4.45
C LEU A 289 -4.45 -8.58 4.42
N ASP A 290 -3.74 -8.32 5.53
CA ASP A 290 -2.47 -8.94 5.80
C ASP A 290 -2.72 -10.26 6.51
N PHE A 291 -2.15 -11.34 5.97
CA PHE A 291 -2.15 -12.64 6.62
C PHE A 291 -0.76 -13.01 7.12
N LEU A 292 -0.74 -13.67 8.26
CA LEU A 292 0.44 -14.22 8.90
C LEU A 292 0.41 -15.72 8.75
N ILE A 293 1.37 -16.28 8.01
CA ILE A 293 1.50 -17.72 7.79
C ILE A 293 2.49 -18.25 8.81
N ASP A 294 2.02 -19.08 9.74
CA ASP A 294 2.86 -19.73 10.73
C ASP A 294 3.78 -20.76 10.04
N GLN A 295 5.09 -20.53 10.13
CA GLN A 295 6.11 -21.34 9.48
C GLN A 295 6.27 -22.73 10.12
N ASP A 296 5.81 -22.91 11.38
CA ASP A 296 5.98 -24.15 12.12
C ASP A 296 4.87 -25.17 11.81
N ASN A 297 3.67 -24.70 11.47
CA ASN A 297 2.50 -25.57 11.24
C ASN A 297 1.72 -25.29 9.94
N GLY A 298 2.02 -24.17 9.26
CA GLY A 298 1.35 -23.75 8.02
C GLY A 298 -0.07 -23.17 8.24
N GLU A 299 -0.42 -22.82 9.49
CA GLU A 299 -1.70 -22.16 9.77
C GLU A 299 -1.68 -20.71 9.30
N LEU A 300 -2.85 -20.23 8.87
CA LEU A 300 -3.05 -18.87 8.37
C LEU A 300 -3.83 -18.04 9.40
N TYR A 301 -3.29 -16.90 9.75
CA TYR A 301 -3.90 -15.98 10.70
C TYR A 301 -4.13 -14.61 10.09
N LEU A 302 -5.26 -14.00 10.42
CA LEU A 302 -5.52 -12.59 10.13
C LEU A 302 -4.54 -11.71 10.92
N GLY A 303 -3.72 -10.94 10.24
CA GLY A 303 -2.82 -9.96 10.79
C GLY A 303 -3.50 -8.61 10.99
N GLU A 304 -3.84 -7.96 9.89
CA GLU A 304 -4.34 -6.59 9.85
C GLU A 304 -5.36 -6.40 8.71
N LEU A 305 -6.27 -5.45 8.88
CA LEU A 305 -7.11 -4.91 7.82
C LEU A 305 -6.61 -3.53 7.42
N ASN A 306 -6.44 -3.31 6.15
CA ASN A 306 -6.22 -2.02 5.52
C ASN A 306 -7.45 -1.63 4.69
N PRO A 307 -8.41 -0.84 5.23
CA PRO A 307 -9.65 -0.50 4.51
C PRO A 307 -9.41 0.64 3.49
N ARG A 308 -8.48 0.42 2.57
CA ARG A 308 -7.95 1.41 1.62
C ARG A 308 -7.12 0.76 0.53
N VAL A 309 -6.66 1.54 -0.44
CA VAL A 309 -5.55 1.14 -1.30
C VAL A 309 -4.25 1.12 -0.48
N THR A 310 -3.28 0.31 -0.89
CA THR A 310 -2.02 0.10 -0.16
C THR A 310 -0.81 0.14 -1.10
N GLY A 311 0.36 -0.17 -0.58
CA GLY A 311 1.56 -0.36 -1.40
C GLY A 311 1.45 -1.53 -2.36
N ALA A 312 0.63 -2.54 -2.06
CA ALA A 312 0.40 -3.70 -2.91
C ALA A 312 -0.58 -3.45 -4.06
N SER A 313 -1.38 -2.37 -3.99
CA SER A 313 -2.46 -2.12 -4.96
C SER A 313 -1.97 -1.93 -6.38
N SER A 314 -0.78 -1.35 -6.58
CA SER A 314 -0.17 -1.24 -7.91
C SER A 314 0.07 -2.62 -8.54
N MET A 315 0.44 -3.62 -7.75
CA MET A 315 0.69 -5.00 -8.18
C MET A 315 -0.60 -5.74 -8.50
N THR A 316 -1.59 -5.72 -7.61
CA THR A 316 -2.89 -6.35 -7.83
C THR A 316 -3.59 -5.80 -9.07
N ASN A 317 -3.55 -4.48 -9.27
CA ASN A 317 -4.20 -3.84 -10.41
C ASN A 317 -3.40 -3.96 -11.73
N HIS A 318 -2.17 -4.47 -11.67
CA HIS A 318 -1.31 -4.69 -12.82
C HIS A 318 -1.15 -6.15 -13.21
N ALA A 319 -1.28 -7.09 -12.27
CA ALA A 319 -1.11 -8.53 -12.52
C ALA A 319 -1.95 -9.02 -13.70
N ALA A 320 -1.55 -10.16 -14.27
CA ALA A 320 -2.07 -10.70 -15.53
C ALA A 320 -3.59 -10.74 -15.63
N PHE A 321 -4.23 -11.04 -14.54
CA PHE A 321 -5.68 -11.05 -14.48
C PHE A 321 -6.26 -9.66 -14.80
N ALA A 322 -5.68 -8.61 -14.21
CA ALA A 322 -6.08 -7.24 -14.51
C ALA A 322 -5.91 -6.92 -16.01
N HIS A 323 -4.93 -7.51 -16.65
CA HIS A 323 -4.66 -7.38 -18.08
C HIS A 323 -5.71 -8.05 -18.94
N ALA A 324 -6.11 -9.27 -18.58
CA ALA A 324 -7.06 -10.05 -19.36
C ALA A 324 -8.50 -9.54 -19.18
N ASP A 325 -8.86 -9.18 -17.95
CA ASP A 325 -10.22 -8.86 -17.57
C ASP A 325 -10.41 -7.42 -17.10
N ALA A 326 -10.18 -7.11 -15.82
CA ALA A 326 -10.31 -5.77 -15.26
C ALA A 326 -9.49 -5.64 -13.98
N PRO A 327 -8.82 -4.50 -13.73
CA PRO A 327 -8.21 -4.21 -12.44
C PRO A 327 -9.24 -4.28 -11.31
N LEU A 328 -8.85 -4.79 -10.16
CA LEU A 328 -9.73 -4.91 -9.00
C LEU A 328 -10.31 -3.55 -8.59
N PHE A 329 -9.55 -2.49 -8.73
CA PHE A 329 -9.98 -1.13 -8.42
C PHE A 329 -11.12 -0.61 -9.31
N LEU A 330 -11.34 -1.18 -10.50
CA LEU A 330 -12.52 -0.83 -11.31
C LEU A 330 -13.83 -1.22 -10.63
N PHE A 331 -13.85 -2.29 -9.85
CA PHE A 331 -15.05 -2.69 -9.09
C PHE A 331 -15.32 -1.72 -7.94
N HIS A 332 -14.27 -1.14 -7.34
CA HIS A 332 -14.42 -0.03 -6.40
C HIS A 332 -15.06 1.19 -7.06
N LEU A 333 -14.53 1.63 -8.18
CA LEU A 333 -15.10 2.75 -8.93
C LEU A 333 -16.54 2.46 -9.38
N LEU A 334 -16.83 1.21 -9.74
CA LEU A 334 -18.17 0.78 -10.16
C LEU A 334 -19.18 0.90 -9.00
N GLU A 335 -18.81 0.47 -7.79
CA GLU A 335 -19.66 0.54 -6.61
C GLU A 335 -20.08 2.00 -6.31
N PHE A 336 -19.17 2.95 -6.48
CA PHE A 336 -19.42 4.38 -6.22
C PHE A 336 -20.00 5.15 -7.42
N SER A 337 -20.00 4.56 -8.63
CA SER A 337 -20.42 5.26 -9.86
C SER A 337 -21.92 5.55 -9.94
N GLY A 338 -22.73 4.95 -9.09
CA GLY A 338 -24.20 5.04 -9.14
C GLY A 338 -24.84 4.32 -10.33
N VAL A 339 -24.07 3.62 -11.16
CA VAL A 339 -24.57 2.85 -12.30
C VAL A 339 -25.15 1.53 -11.81
N ASP A 340 -26.26 1.11 -12.38
CA ASP A 340 -26.81 -0.23 -12.09
C ASP A 340 -25.99 -1.30 -12.79
N PHE A 341 -25.58 -2.32 -12.01
CA PHE A 341 -24.77 -3.43 -12.50
C PHE A 341 -25.16 -4.74 -11.82
N ASP A 342 -24.79 -5.84 -12.47
CA ASP A 342 -24.93 -7.19 -11.96
C ASP A 342 -23.63 -7.95 -12.17
N LEU A 343 -23.17 -8.66 -11.15
CA LEU A 343 -21.91 -9.42 -11.16
C LEU A 343 -22.17 -10.82 -10.64
N ASP A 344 -21.68 -11.79 -11.39
CA ASP A 344 -21.47 -13.14 -10.89
C ASP A 344 -20.14 -13.17 -10.13
N VAL A 345 -20.22 -12.94 -8.81
CA VAL A 345 -19.06 -12.82 -7.92
C VAL A 345 -18.33 -14.16 -7.82
N ASP A 346 -19.03 -15.28 -7.85
CA ASP A 346 -18.42 -16.61 -7.78
C ASP A 346 -17.60 -16.89 -9.04
N GLU A 347 -18.11 -16.54 -10.20
CA GLU A 347 -17.41 -16.67 -11.47
C GLU A 347 -16.17 -15.77 -11.53
N LEU A 348 -16.28 -14.52 -11.06
CA LEU A 348 -15.14 -13.61 -10.97
C LEU A 348 -14.07 -14.15 -10.01
N ASN A 349 -14.48 -14.62 -8.84
CA ASN A 349 -13.56 -15.19 -7.86
C ASN A 349 -12.88 -16.45 -8.38
N ALA A 350 -13.58 -17.29 -9.15
CA ALA A 350 -12.98 -18.45 -9.78
C ALA A 350 -11.88 -18.07 -10.78
N ARG A 351 -12.09 -17.02 -11.59
CA ARG A 351 -11.07 -16.52 -12.51
C ARG A 351 -9.85 -15.93 -11.81
N TRP A 352 -10.05 -15.16 -10.74
CA TRP A 352 -8.95 -14.61 -9.92
C TRP A 352 -8.19 -15.71 -9.15
N ALA A 353 -8.81 -16.88 -8.94
CA ALA A 353 -8.18 -18.02 -8.30
C ALA A 353 -7.35 -18.89 -9.25
N ASP A 354 -7.62 -18.82 -10.55
CA ASP A 354 -6.99 -19.68 -11.54
C ASP A 354 -5.51 -19.30 -11.72
N PRO A 355 -4.56 -20.19 -11.41
CA PRO A 355 -3.13 -19.94 -11.58
C PRO A 355 -2.73 -19.57 -13.02
N ASP A 356 -3.47 -20.06 -14.02
CA ASP A 356 -3.19 -19.75 -15.43
C ASP A 356 -3.51 -18.27 -15.77
N ASN A 357 -4.25 -17.59 -14.93
CA ASN A 357 -4.55 -16.17 -15.04
C ASN A 357 -3.57 -15.26 -14.26
N ILE A 358 -2.55 -15.82 -13.61
CA ILE A 358 -1.59 -15.09 -12.81
C ILE A 358 -0.22 -15.19 -13.45
N ASP A 359 0.37 -14.07 -13.85
CA ASP A 359 1.79 -14.00 -14.26
C ASP A 359 2.66 -13.54 -13.07
N SER A 360 3.98 -13.67 -13.25
CA SER A 360 4.92 -13.32 -12.18
C SER A 360 5.38 -11.87 -12.30
N TRP A 361 5.18 -11.13 -11.22
CA TRP A 361 5.65 -9.75 -11.07
C TRP A 361 6.22 -9.52 -9.68
N SER A 362 7.19 -8.64 -9.60
CA SER A 362 7.82 -8.21 -8.35
C SER A 362 7.91 -6.71 -8.29
N GLN A 363 7.74 -6.18 -7.09
CA GLN A 363 7.89 -4.79 -6.75
C GLN A 363 8.90 -4.64 -5.62
N LEU A 364 9.87 -3.74 -5.77
CA LEU A 364 10.81 -3.36 -4.73
C LEU A 364 10.67 -1.87 -4.41
N VAL A 365 10.53 -1.55 -3.14
CA VAL A 365 10.66 -0.18 -2.62
C VAL A 365 12.11 0.00 -2.17
N ILE A 366 12.84 0.83 -2.89
CA ILE A 366 14.26 1.08 -2.65
C ILE A 366 14.38 2.31 -1.76
N LYS A 367 14.95 2.15 -0.57
CA LYS A 367 15.20 3.24 0.37
C LYS A 367 16.69 3.52 0.54
N HIS A 368 17.00 4.71 1.03
CA HIS A 368 18.34 5.04 1.50
C HIS A 368 18.58 4.34 2.85
N THR A 369 19.58 3.45 2.90
CA THR A 369 19.82 2.59 4.08
C THR A 369 21.04 3.00 4.89
N GLU A 370 21.83 3.97 4.41
CA GLU A 370 22.98 4.49 5.13
C GLU A 370 22.54 5.58 6.12
N ASP A 371 23.22 5.65 7.25
CA ASP A 371 22.98 6.69 8.27
C ASP A 371 23.75 7.98 7.88
N THR A 372 23.30 8.58 6.76
CA THR A 372 23.86 9.80 6.20
C THR A 372 22.76 10.76 5.79
N ILE A 373 23.04 12.07 5.89
CA ILE A 373 22.15 13.13 5.40
C ILE A 373 22.90 13.94 4.35
N GLY A 374 22.24 14.21 3.23
CA GLY A 374 22.81 15.01 2.15
C GLY A 374 21.73 15.49 1.19
N LEU A 375 22.14 16.13 0.12
CA LEU A 375 21.29 16.62 -0.94
C LEU A 375 21.62 15.88 -2.23
N PHE A 376 20.63 15.32 -2.90
CA PHE A 376 20.84 14.68 -4.20
C PHE A 376 21.17 15.70 -5.26
N ASP A 377 22.28 15.51 -5.96
CA ASP A 377 22.68 16.25 -7.15
C ASP A 377 22.37 15.47 -8.45
N ALA A 378 22.23 14.15 -8.36
CA ALA A 378 21.76 13.31 -9.44
C ALA A 378 20.90 12.13 -8.94
N ALA A 379 19.92 11.75 -9.73
CA ALA A 379 19.04 10.61 -9.50
C ALA A 379 18.62 9.97 -10.84
N PRO A 380 18.27 8.66 -10.88
CA PRO A 380 17.76 8.03 -12.09
C PRO A 380 16.40 8.62 -12.49
N GLU A 381 16.13 8.69 -13.79
CA GLU A 381 14.81 9.11 -14.30
C GLU A 381 13.77 8.01 -14.12
N SER A 382 12.49 8.40 -13.98
CA SER A 382 11.37 7.46 -14.12
C SER A 382 11.25 6.97 -15.56
N GLY A 383 10.92 5.67 -15.71
CA GLY A 383 10.77 5.04 -17.01
C GLY A 383 11.24 3.60 -17.02
N ILE A 384 11.53 3.09 -18.20
CA ILE A 384 12.01 1.72 -18.40
C ILE A 384 13.53 1.68 -18.34
N TRP A 385 14.00 0.81 -17.48
CA TRP A 385 15.41 0.47 -17.28
C TRP A 385 15.66 -0.99 -17.68
N ARG A 386 16.90 -1.33 -18.03
CA ARG A 386 17.27 -2.68 -18.44
C ARG A 386 18.53 -3.15 -17.72
N LEU A 387 18.49 -4.38 -17.21
CA LEU A 387 19.68 -5.06 -16.71
C LEU A 387 20.60 -5.39 -17.89
N ASN A 388 21.82 -4.90 -17.84
CA ASN A 388 22.84 -5.20 -18.84
C ASN A 388 23.62 -6.49 -18.49
N GLU A 389 24.46 -6.96 -19.43
CA GLU A 389 25.22 -8.21 -19.26
C GLU A 389 26.32 -8.14 -18.20
N ARG A 390 26.66 -6.92 -17.75
CA ARG A 390 27.69 -6.67 -16.74
C ARG A 390 27.11 -6.58 -15.32
N GLY A 391 25.79 -6.82 -15.15
CA GLY A 391 25.09 -6.72 -13.87
C GLY A 391 24.79 -5.28 -13.43
N GLY A 392 24.92 -4.30 -14.33
CA GLY A 392 24.47 -2.92 -14.14
C GLY A 392 23.10 -2.67 -14.76
N VAL A 393 22.64 -1.43 -14.67
CA VAL A 393 21.37 -0.98 -15.26
C VAL A 393 21.63 0.13 -16.28
N ASP A 394 20.88 0.10 -17.38
CA ASP A 394 20.91 1.14 -18.41
C ASP A 394 19.50 1.71 -18.57
N TYR A 395 19.40 3.03 -18.69
CA TYR A 395 18.14 3.68 -19.03
C TYR A 395 17.79 3.36 -20.49
N ASP A 396 16.59 2.81 -20.70
CA ASP A 396 16.13 2.43 -22.04
C ASP A 396 15.26 3.53 -22.66
N ARG A 397 14.18 3.90 -21.99
CA ARG A 397 13.23 4.90 -22.49
C ARG A 397 12.34 5.48 -21.41
N PHE A 398 11.81 6.67 -21.67
CA PHE A 398 10.72 7.21 -20.86
C PHE A 398 9.45 6.42 -21.15
N ASP A 399 8.78 6.01 -20.07
CA ASP A 399 7.43 5.47 -20.11
C ASP A 399 6.76 5.70 -18.74
N TYR A 400 5.45 5.69 -18.72
CA TYR A 400 4.64 5.74 -17.51
C TYR A 400 3.64 4.58 -17.44
N HIS A 401 3.71 3.65 -18.40
CA HIS A 401 2.89 2.45 -18.44
C HIS A 401 3.67 1.24 -17.93
N LEU A 402 3.19 0.60 -16.87
CA LEU A 402 3.78 -0.65 -16.37
C LEU A 402 3.80 -1.75 -17.44
N ARG A 403 2.84 -1.71 -18.36
CA ARG A 403 2.74 -2.64 -19.50
C ARG A 403 3.92 -2.56 -20.47
N ALA A 404 4.68 -1.47 -20.42
CA ALA A 404 5.87 -1.32 -21.25
C ALA A 404 7.02 -2.26 -20.84
N VAL A 405 6.94 -2.92 -19.69
CA VAL A 405 7.89 -3.96 -19.26
C VAL A 405 7.55 -5.26 -19.97
N GLU A 406 8.37 -5.64 -20.94
CA GLU A 406 8.13 -6.81 -21.80
C GLU A 406 8.86 -8.07 -21.33
N THR A 407 10.05 -7.92 -20.74
CA THR A 407 10.92 -9.01 -20.35
C THR A 407 11.37 -8.91 -18.90
N GLU A 408 11.88 -10.00 -18.33
CA GLU A 408 12.45 -10.02 -16.97
C GLU A 408 13.73 -9.17 -16.83
N ARG A 409 14.36 -8.78 -17.94
CA ARG A 409 15.53 -7.88 -17.93
C ARG A 409 15.13 -6.41 -17.93
N GLU A 410 13.85 -6.10 -18.11
CA GLU A 410 13.30 -4.75 -18.04
C GLU A 410 12.61 -4.52 -16.69
N GLY A 411 12.62 -3.27 -16.26
CA GLY A 411 11.90 -2.83 -15.09
C GLY A 411 11.41 -1.40 -15.27
N PHE A 412 10.21 -1.14 -14.81
CA PHE A 412 9.69 0.22 -14.66
C PHE A 412 10.18 0.76 -13.33
N PHE A 413 10.92 1.84 -13.36
CA PHE A 413 11.35 2.55 -12.17
C PHE A 413 10.57 3.84 -12.01
N LEU A 414 9.90 4.00 -10.88
CA LEU A 414 9.24 5.23 -10.46
C LEU A 414 10.15 5.93 -9.45
N ARG A 415 10.74 7.05 -9.83
CA ARG A 415 11.56 7.87 -8.94
C ARG A 415 10.67 8.59 -7.92
N ILE A 416 11.04 8.54 -6.66
CA ILE A 416 10.43 9.33 -5.59
C ILE A 416 11.32 10.52 -5.25
N SER A 417 12.57 10.27 -4.84
CA SER A 417 13.52 11.34 -4.56
C SER A 417 14.32 11.72 -5.82
N GLY A 418 14.39 12.99 -6.10
CA GLY A 418 15.08 13.57 -7.25
C GLY A 418 16.21 14.51 -6.89
N PRO A 419 16.88 15.13 -7.89
CA PRO A 419 17.87 16.18 -7.64
C PRO A 419 17.24 17.35 -6.89
N GLY A 420 17.92 17.80 -5.82
CA GLY A 420 17.41 18.84 -4.93
C GLY A 420 16.66 18.34 -3.70
N ASP A 421 16.34 17.05 -3.65
CA ASP A 421 15.74 16.45 -2.45
C ASP A 421 16.79 16.01 -1.44
N TYR A 422 16.43 16.06 -0.16
CA TYR A 422 17.27 15.51 0.90
C TYR A 422 17.20 13.99 0.90
N HIS A 423 18.36 13.34 1.10
CA HIS A 423 18.40 11.96 1.54
C HIS A 423 18.71 11.88 3.03
N TYR A 424 18.09 10.92 3.67
CA TYR A 424 18.26 10.63 5.09
C TYR A 424 17.97 9.13 5.32
N HIS A 425 18.31 8.62 6.47
CA HIS A 425 18.13 7.21 6.82
C HIS A 425 16.67 6.77 6.66
N GLY A 426 16.40 5.92 5.69
CA GLY A 426 15.07 5.42 5.34
C GLY A 426 14.27 6.27 4.35
N ALA A 427 14.87 7.30 3.73
CA ALA A 427 14.24 8.07 2.66
C ALA A 427 13.88 7.18 1.47
N ASP A 428 12.70 7.40 0.90
CA ASP A 428 12.21 6.66 -0.26
C ASP A 428 12.92 7.15 -1.53
N LEU A 429 13.74 6.31 -2.15
CA LEU A 429 14.44 6.63 -3.40
C LEU A 429 13.54 6.41 -4.61
N GLY A 430 12.87 5.27 -4.66
CA GLY A 430 11.97 4.93 -5.75
C GLY A 430 11.47 3.50 -5.67
N ILE A 431 10.63 3.16 -6.64
CA ILE A 431 9.96 1.86 -6.72
C ILE A 431 10.31 1.22 -8.05
N LEU A 432 10.79 0.00 -8.00
CA LEU A 432 11.01 -0.84 -9.17
C LEU A 432 9.88 -1.86 -9.31
N ILE A 433 9.30 -1.96 -10.49
CA ILE A 433 8.35 -3.01 -10.85
C ILE A 433 8.90 -3.76 -12.06
N THR A 434 9.03 -5.08 -11.96
CA THR A 434 9.60 -5.94 -13.01
C THR A 434 8.85 -7.25 -13.14
N ARG A 435 8.93 -7.88 -14.34
CA ARG A 435 8.43 -9.24 -14.54
C ARG A 435 9.29 -10.26 -13.82
N GLY A 436 8.69 -11.40 -13.49
CA GLY A 436 9.35 -12.50 -12.83
C GLY A 436 9.65 -12.25 -11.36
N ARG A 437 10.23 -13.24 -10.72
CA ARG A 437 10.49 -13.24 -9.27
C ARG A 437 11.83 -12.58 -8.95
N LEU A 438 11.88 -11.87 -7.83
CA LEU A 438 13.08 -11.28 -7.24
C LEU A 438 13.48 -11.95 -5.92
N MET A 439 12.64 -12.88 -5.42
CA MET A 439 13.00 -13.76 -4.31
C MET A 439 13.24 -15.20 -4.79
N THR A 440 14.02 -15.94 -3.99
CA THR A 440 14.18 -17.38 -4.08
C THR A 440 12.97 -18.10 -3.48
N ASP A 441 12.95 -19.44 -3.55
CA ASP A 441 11.90 -20.23 -2.87
C ASP A 441 12.02 -20.20 -1.36
N ASP A 442 13.20 -19.87 -0.83
CA ASP A 442 13.44 -19.64 0.61
C ASP A 442 13.12 -18.20 1.03
N PHE A 443 12.57 -17.40 0.12
CA PHE A 443 12.18 -16.00 0.32
C PHE A 443 13.34 -15.05 0.62
N GLU A 444 14.51 -15.33 0.11
CA GLU A 444 15.67 -14.44 0.12
C GLU A 444 15.75 -13.70 -1.23
N LEU A 445 16.36 -12.51 -1.24
CA LEU A 445 16.60 -11.79 -2.49
C LEU A 445 17.53 -12.60 -3.41
N ASN A 446 17.14 -12.75 -4.68
CA ASN A 446 17.96 -13.44 -5.67
C ASN A 446 19.00 -12.51 -6.34
N ASP A 447 19.91 -13.06 -7.13
CA ASP A 447 20.97 -12.30 -7.80
C ASP A 447 20.43 -11.17 -8.69
N ARG A 448 19.27 -11.38 -9.30
CA ARG A 448 18.60 -10.36 -10.14
C ARG A 448 18.11 -9.18 -9.31
N ALA A 449 17.56 -9.45 -8.12
CA ALA A 449 17.17 -8.40 -7.16
C ALA A 449 18.39 -7.58 -6.73
N HIS A 450 19.47 -8.24 -6.34
CA HIS A 450 20.71 -7.55 -5.96
C HIS A 450 21.29 -6.69 -7.10
N ALA A 451 21.23 -7.19 -8.34
CA ALA A 451 21.69 -6.42 -9.51
C ALA A 451 20.83 -5.16 -9.73
N TRP A 452 19.51 -5.26 -9.62
CA TRP A 452 18.61 -4.12 -9.73
C TRP A 452 18.83 -3.09 -8.62
N ILE A 453 18.86 -3.53 -7.37
CA ILE A 453 19.05 -2.66 -6.20
C ILE A 453 20.38 -1.90 -6.31
N LYS A 454 21.46 -2.63 -6.55
CA LYS A 454 22.81 -2.05 -6.68
C LYS A 454 22.89 -1.09 -7.86
N GLY A 455 22.32 -1.49 -9.00
CA GLY A 455 22.36 -0.68 -10.22
C GLY A 455 21.63 0.64 -10.07
N LEU A 456 20.37 0.61 -9.63
CA LEU A 456 19.55 1.81 -9.47
C LEU A 456 20.09 2.72 -8.35
N ARG A 457 20.45 2.15 -7.20
CA ARG A 457 21.01 2.92 -6.08
C ARG A 457 22.32 3.59 -6.45
N GLY A 458 23.16 2.94 -7.26
CA GLY A 458 24.43 3.49 -7.74
C GLY A 458 24.31 4.69 -8.68
N LEU A 459 23.10 5.04 -9.13
CA LEU A 459 22.82 6.22 -9.95
C LEU A 459 22.44 7.44 -9.12
N TYR A 460 22.19 7.26 -7.83
CA TYR A 460 21.97 8.36 -6.91
C TYR A 460 23.33 8.92 -6.46
N HIS A 461 23.55 10.20 -6.70
CA HIS A 461 24.71 10.93 -6.20
C HIS A 461 24.23 12.04 -5.28
N ALA A 462 24.91 12.21 -4.17
CA ALA A 462 24.58 13.23 -3.19
C ALA A 462 25.81 13.92 -2.67
N THR A 463 25.69 15.20 -2.35
CA THR A 463 26.69 15.99 -1.66
C THR A 463 26.34 16.13 -0.19
N SER A 464 27.37 16.11 0.66
CA SER A 464 27.21 16.42 2.08
C SER A 464 26.74 17.86 2.24
N LEU A 465 25.83 18.10 3.19
CA LEU A 465 25.29 19.40 3.49
C LEU A 465 26.43 20.34 4.00
N ASP A 466 26.47 21.55 3.49
CA ASP A 466 27.25 22.63 4.07
C ASP A 466 26.60 23.18 5.37
N GLN A 467 27.21 24.14 6.04
CA GLN A 467 26.71 24.69 7.30
C GLN A 467 25.31 25.33 7.14
N THR A 468 25.11 26.10 6.06
CA THR A 468 23.86 26.79 5.79
C THR A 468 22.75 25.79 5.47
N GLN A 469 23.04 24.78 4.62
CA GLN A 469 22.10 23.72 4.29
C GLN A 469 21.70 22.88 5.50
N LYS A 470 22.62 22.66 6.47
CA LYS A 470 22.29 21.98 7.73
C LYS A 470 21.36 22.81 8.61
N GLU A 471 21.50 24.12 8.61
CA GLU A 471 20.64 25.04 9.37
C GLU A 471 19.25 25.17 8.74
N GLU A 472 19.15 25.00 7.42
CA GLU A 472 17.91 25.03 6.65
C GLU A 472 17.22 23.66 6.56
N ALA A 473 17.94 22.57 6.84
CA ALA A 473 17.41 21.24 6.76
C ALA A 473 16.27 21.04 7.79
N PRO A 474 15.15 20.40 7.41
CA PRO A 474 14.08 20.08 8.35
C PRO A 474 14.58 19.27 9.53
N LEU A 475 14.19 19.64 10.76
CA LEU A 475 14.57 18.91 11.99
C LEU A 475 14.10 17.45 11.97
N ALA A 476 13.00 17.17 11.28
CA ALA A 476 12.47 15.82 11.09
C ALA A 476 13.44 14.87 10.36
N LEU A 477 14.43 15.38 9.59
CA LEU A 477 15.40 14.53 8.89
C LEU A 477 16.28 13.73 9.85
N GLU A 478 16.66 14.30 10.99
CA GLU A 478 17.44 13.61 12.02
C GLU A 478 16.65 12.49 12.70
N ALA A 479 15.33 12.64 12.80
CA ALA A 479 14.42 11.64 13.32
C ALA A 479 13.97 10.60 12.27
N GLY A 480 14.52 10.67 11.04
CA GLY A 480 14.18 9.77 9.93
C GLY A 480 13.05 10.27 9.03
N GLY A 481 12.67 11.55 9.15
CA GLY A 481 11.72 12.24 8.26
C GLY A 481 10.34 11.58 8.14
N PHE A 482 9.43 12.26 7.46
CA PHE A 482 8.15 11.67 7.06
C PHE A 482 8.36 10.74 5.85
N LYS A 483 7.79 9.53 5.90
CA LYS A 483 7.91 8.49 4.87
C LYS A 483 6.62 8.43 4.06
N ILE A 484 6.77 8.43 2.76
CA ILE A 484 5.67 8.39 1.81
C ILE A 484 5.21 6.96 1.55
N LEU A 485 6.12 5.98 1.77
CA LEU A 485 5.93 4.56 1.53
C LEU A 485 6.21 3.73 2.79
#